data_b0216e3779cb690f00022945b4cd1c46
#
_entry.id   b0216e3779cb690f00022945b4cd1c46
#
_cell.length_a   1.000
_cell.length_b   1.000
_cell.length_c   1.000
_cell.angle_alpha   90.00
_cell.angle_beta   90.00
_cell.angle_gamma   90.00
#
_symmetry.space_group_name_H-M   'P 1'
#
loop_
_entity.id
_entity.type
_entity.pdbx_description
1 polymer ?
#
loop_
_entity_poly.entity_id
_entity_poly.type
_entity_poly.pdbx_seq_one_letter_code
_entity_poly.pdbx_strand_id
1 'polypeptide(L)'
;MIVKNEEKNIRKALTWGKNIVCEQIVVDTGSTDRTVEIAEEMGAKVFHFEWIDDFSAAKNFAIEQASGNWIAFLDADEYFSEEDTKKILPLLAQLEEERRKLKIPLIVRSSLANLDDEGNATSVATQARLFSNVKNLRYDGSIHETLMIGGIKAPRAYEARNLLTVYHTGYTQKVYKETHKLERNIDILKKTVEKNPENYEAWAYLGDSLLANKQMKEAEKAYNLVVKHMNNDLFQERRDFVFCNLLKIKYYSNVNDENELMEIYEKSVEFACLAPDAEYWVGCWMLDRGKLQRGIEYMELALHRLELYDRDGNMDMAGSLSNVYGRLFEAYRSLGQAQEAVKNGTLYLRMEPYGEAVLMEMIRLFKGGAKGKEIASAILSFLSKLYDLSRAKDKLFLIRISRKLMFNELENLVYNLLTKEEKDFFNTNELNILGQ
;
A
#
# COMPACT_ATOMS: atom_id res chain seq x y z
N MET A 1 10.18 14.31 -19.98
CA MET A 1 10.08 12.85 -19.68
C MET A 1 11.23 12.06 -20.27
N ILE A 2 11.53 10.89 -19.74
CA ILE A 2 12.42 9.90 -20.35
C ILE A 2 11.54 8.75 -20.86
N VAL A 3 11.90 8.12 -21.98
CA VAL A 3 11.08 7.08 -22.63
C VAL A 3 11.91 5.92 -23.14
N LYS A 4 11.28 4.73 -23.17
CA LYS A 4 11.77 3.56 -23.89
C LYS A 4 10.60 2.63 -24.23
N ASN A 5 10.26 2.49 -25.53
CA ASN A 5 9.19 1.64 -26.03
C ASN A 5 7.80 1.98 -25.43
N GLU A 6 7.40 3.25 -25.57
CA GLU A 6 6.16 3.81 -25.03
C GLU A 6 5.16 4.22 -26.14
N GLU A 7 5.21 3.61 -27.32
CA GLU A 7 4.33 3.97 -28.45
C GLU A 7 2.84 3.98 -28.12
N LYS A 8 2.42 3.16 -27.15
CA LYS A 8 1.02 3.08 -26.68
C LYS A 8 0.61 4.25 -25.81
N ASN A 9 1.54 4.85 -25.07
CA ASN A 9 1.29 5.81 -24.01
C ASN A 9 1.70 7.24 -24.40
N ILE A 10 2.79 7.40 -25.15
CA ILE A 10 3.47 8.69 -25.38
C ILE A 10 2.53 9.77 -25.94
N ARG A 11 1.60 9.43 -26.82
CA ARG A 11 0.62 10.38 -27.38
C ARG A 11 -0.28 10.99 -26.31
N LYS A 12 -0.78 10.17 -25.39
CA LYS A 12 -1.59 10.61 -24.26
C LYS A 12 -0.77 11.44 -23.28
N ALA A 13 0.43 10.98 -22.96
CA ALA A 13 1.36 11.66 -22.06
C ALA A 13 1.77 13.06 -22.55
N LEU A 14 1.81 13.32 -23.86
CA LEU A 14 2.13 14.63 -24.41
C LEU A 14 0.88 15.52 -24.59
N THR A 15 -0.33 14.96 -24.63
CA THR A 15 -1.55 15.71 -24.93
C THR A 15 -1.91 16.71 -23.83
N TRP A 16 -1.77 16.35 -22.54
CA TRP A 16 -2.17 17.21 -21.43
C TRP A 16 -1.42 18.56 -21.40
N GLY A 17 -0.14 18.53 -21.78
CA GLY A 17 0.73 19.70 -21.71
C GLY A 17 0.64 20.65 -22.92
N LYS A 18 0.06 20.23 -24.03
CA LYS A 18 0.14 20.90 -25.34
C LYS A 18 -0.18 22.39 -25.34
N ASN A 19 -1.09 22.85 -24.47
CA ASN A 19 -1.56 24.24 -24.44
C ASN A 19 -1.10 25.00 -23.19
N ILE A 20 -0.33 24.39 -22.29
CA ILE A 20 0.07 25.02 -21.02
C ILE A 20 1.57 25.05 -20.80
N VAL A 21 2.35 24.20 -21.45
CA VAL A 21 3.80 24.22 -21.36
C VAL A 21 4.42 24.94 -22.56
N CYS A 22 5.52 25.64 -22.34
CA CYS A 22 6.24 26.34 -23.42
C CYS A 22 7.02 25.37 -24.32
N GLU A 23 7.34 24.18 -23.83
CA GLU A 23 8.07 23.15 -24.55
C GLU A 23 7.79 21.77 -23.94
N GLN A 24 7.86 20.74 -24.77
CA GLN A 24 7.83 19.35 -24.33
C GLN A 24 9.14 18.68 -24.74
N ILE A 25 9.83 18.12 -23.76
CA ILE A 25 11.13 17.47 -23.94
C ILE A 25 10.95 15.97 -23.68
N VAL A 26 11.35 15.18 -24.66
CA VAL A 26 11.36 13.72 -24.62
C VAL A 26 12.79 13.26 -24.79
N VAL A 27 13.28 12.47 -23.83
CA VAL A 27 14.61 11.87 -23.90
C VAL A 27 14.42 10.37 -24.12
N ASP A 28 14.77 9.93 -25.33
CA ASP A 28 14.74 8.52 -25.71
C ASP A 28 15.98 7.80 -25.19
N THR A 29 15.76 6.68 -24.49
CA THR A 29 16.81 5.85 -23.91
C THR A 29 17.01 4.53 -24.69
N GLY A 30 16.68 4.53 -25.97
CA GLY A 30 16.86 3.41 -26.88
C GLY A 30 15.56 2.67 -27.21
N SER A 31 14.54 3.38 -27.65
CA SER A 31 13.31 2.81 -28.19
C SER A 31 13.56 2.15 -29.55
N THR A 32 12.83 1.05 -29.77
CA THR A 32 12.85 0.27 -31.03
C THR A 32 11.48 0.22 -31.71
N ASP A 33 10.48 0.84 -31.08
CA ASP A 33 9.12 1.01 -31.59
C ASP A 33 8.91 2.43 -32.14
N ARG A 34 7.67 2.84 -32.34
CA ARG A 34 7.33 4.17 -32.89
C ARG A 34 7.32 5.31 -31.88
N THR A 35 7.88 5.11 -30.67
CA THR A 35 7.87 6.11 -29.60
C THR A 35 8.44 7.46 -30.06
N VAL A 36 9.61 7.46 -30.67
CA VAL A 36 10.31 8.67 -31.15
C VAL A 36 9.49 9.35 -32.26
N GLU A 37 9.04 8.61 -33.28
CA GLU A 37 8.23 9.13 -34.37
C GLU A 37 6.97 9.84 -33.83
N ILE A 38 6.23 9.19 -32.90
CA ILE A 38 5.02 9.78 -32.31
C ILE A 38 5.33 11.03 -31.49
N ALA A 39 6.44 11.06 -30.76
CA ALA A 39 6.85 12.22 -29.97
C ALA A 39 7.13 13.43 -30.90
N GLU A 40 7.82 13.23 -32.02
CA GLU A 40 8.11 14.25 -33.03
C GLU A 40 6.82 14.72 -33.70
N GLU A 41 5.91 13.82 -34.09
CA GLU A 41 4.58 14.17 -34.65
C GLU A 41 3.77 15.06 -33.68
N MET A 42 3.92 14.85 -32.35
CA MET A 42 3.25 15.66 -31.33
C MET A 42 3.92 17.02 -31.11
N GLY A 43 5.07 17.28 -31.73
CA GLY A 43 5.82 18.53 -31.63
C GLY A 43 6.78 18.58 -30.45
N ALA A 44 7.11 17.45 -29.83
CA ALA A 44 8.08 17.41 -28.77
C ALA A 44 9.52 17.56 -29.30
N LYS A 45 10.40 18.15 -28.49
CA LYS A 45 11.83 18.14 -28.76
C LYS A 45 12.41 16.81 -28.29
N VAL A 46 12.86 15.97 -29.21
CA VAL A 46 13.40 14.66 -28.90
C VAL A 46 14.92 14.74 -28.79
N PHE A 47 15.45 14.15 -27.73
CA PHE A 47 16.89 13.96 -27.49
C PHE A 47 17.15 12.47 -27.23
N HIS A 48 18.38 12.03 -27.48
CA HIS A 48 18.79 10.64 -27.24
C HIS A 48 19.81 10.59 -26.12
N PHE A 49 19.62 9.61 -25.22
CA PHE A 49 20.52 9.34 -24.11
C PHE A 49 20.87 7.86 -24.10
N GLU A 50 22.16 7.55 -24.16
CA GLU A 50 22.61 6.16 -24.03
C GLU A 50 22.32 5.64 -22.63
N TRP A 51 21.54 4.55 -22.55
CA TRP A 51 21.15 4.00 -21.25
C TRP A 51 22.34 3.40 -20.50
N ILE A 52 22.60 3.91 -19.29
CA ILE A 52 23.72 3.51 -18.42
C ILE A 52 23.28 2.88 -17.09
N ASP A 53 22.08 2.32 -17.02
CA ASP A 53 21.47 1.76 -15.81
C ASP A 53 21.29 2.79 -14.66
N ASP A 54 21.01 4.04 -15.03
CA ASP A 54 20.85 5.16 -14.10
C ASP A 54 19.70 6.08 -14.54
N PHE A 55 18.56 5.99 -13.81
CA PHE A 55 17.41 6.83 -14.07
C PHE A 55 17.66 8.31 -13.75
N SER A 56 18.41 8.61 -12.67
CA SER A 56 18.77 10.01 -12.35
C SER A 56 19.60 10.66 -13.43
N ALA A 57 20.57 9.95 -14.01
CA ALA A 57 21.37 10.47 -15.09
C ALA A 57 20.51 10.83 -16.31
N ALA A 58 19.61 9.96 -16.73
CA ALA A 58 18.69 10.20 -17.84
C ALA A 58 17.70 11.35 -17.55
N LYS A 59 17.13 11.39 -16.32
CA LYS A 59 16.23 12.47 -15.88
C LYS A 59 16.95 13.81 -15.79
N ASN A 60 18.16 13.86 -15.26
CA ASN A 60 18.96 15.08 -15.17
C ASN A 60 19.36 15.58 -16.56
N PHE A 61 19.71 14.70 -17.48
CA PHE A 61 19.95 15.07 -18.87
C PHE A 61 18.70 15.73 -19.49
N ALA A 62 17.49 15.19 -19.23
CA ALA A 62 16.25 15.81 -19.71
C ALA A 62 16.01 17.20 -19.08
N ILE A 63 16.30 17.38 -17.78
CA ILE A 63 16.19 18.66 -17.09
C ILE A 63 17.14 19.69 -17.69
N GLU A 64 18.35 19.30 -18.09
CA GLU A 64 19.34 20.19 -18.69
C GLU A 64 18.90 20.76 -20.06
N GLN A 65 18.02 20.06 -20.76
CA GLN A 65 17.47 20.56 -22.03
C GLN A 65 16.33 21.57 -21.81
N ALA A 66 15.80 21.70 -20.58
CA ALA A 66 14.64 22.53 -20.30
C ALA A 66 15.02 24.01 -20.07
N SER A 67 14.29 24.92 -20.73
CA SER A 67 14.47 26.37 -20.63
C SER A 67 13.43 27.07 -19.73
N GLY A 68 12.31 26.40 -19.41
CA GLY A 68 11.25 26.96 -18.59
C GLY A 68 11.66 27.17 -17.12
N ASN A 69 10.98 28.06 -16.40
CA ASN A 69 11.21 28.32 -14.96
C ASN A 69 10.75 27.20 -14.04
N TRP A 70 9.81 26.39 -14.53
CA TRP A 70 9.23 25.24 -13.83
C TRP A 70 9.32 24.02 -14.72
N ILE A 71 9.47 22.87 -14.11
CA ILE A 71 9.49 21.58 -14.77
C ILE A 71 8.29 20.76 -14.28
N ALA A 72 7.56 20.20 -15.24
CA ALA A 72 6.62 19.12 -15.02
C ALA A 72 7.28 17.83 -15.52
N PHE A 73 7.75 16.98 -14.58
CA PHE A 73 8.43 15.74 -14.92
C PHE A 73 7.49 14.56 -14.69
N LEU A 74 6.82 14.15 -15.74
CA LEU A 74 5.93 12.98 -15.74
C LEU A 74 6.60 11.82 -16.47
N ASP A 75 6.27 10.60 -16.07
CA ASP A 75 6.63 9.40 -16.81
C ASP A 75 5.69 9.23 -18.03
N ALA A 76 6.05 8.38 -18.99
CA ALA A 76 5.29 8.29 -20.26
C ALA A 76 3.90 7.67 -20.11
N ASP A 77 3.61 7.02 -19.00
CA ASP A 77 2.33 6.43 -18.62
C ASP A 77 1.55 7.30 -17.61
N GLU A 78 2.00 8.57 -17.41
CA GLU A 78 1.39 9.55 -16.50
C GLU A 78 0.81 10.74 -17.25
N TYR A 79 -0.29 11.31 -16.72
CA TYR A 79 -0.92 12.50 -17.26
C TYR A 79 -1.76 13.23 -16.21
N PHE A 80 -2.01 14.52 -16.43
CA PHE A 80 -3.03 15.29 -15.70
C PHE A 80 -4.36 15.24 -16.44
N SER A 81 -5.47 15.25 -15.71
CA SER A 81 -6.79 15.45 -16.28
C SER A 81 -6.93 16.84 -16.91
N GLU A 82 -7.91 17.03 -17.78
CA GLU A 82 -8.20 18.34 -18.36
C GLU A 82 -8.58 19.38 -17.28
N GLU A 83 -9.26 18.92 -16.22
CA GLU A 83 -9.62 19.78 -15.08
C GLU A 83 -8.38 20.19 -14.27
N ASP A 84 -7.49 19.25 -13.93
CA ASP A 84 -6.28 19.54 -13.17
C ASP A 84 -5.30 20.39 -13.98
N THR A 85 -5.22 20.16 -15.28
CA THR A 85 -4.41 20.95 -16.20
C THR A 85 -4.70 22.47 -16.09
N LYS A 86 -5.97 22.86 -15.95
CA LYS A 86 -6.40 24.27 -15.79
C LYS A 86 -5.93 24.90 -14.48
N LYS A 87 -5.64 24.10 -13.47
CA LYS A 87 -5.20 24.57 -12.13
C LYS A 87 -3.68 24.79 -12.05
N ILE A 88 -2.90 24.18 -12.95
CA ILE A 88 -1.42 24.16 -12.88
C ILE A 88 -0.84 25.59 -13.00
N LEU A 89 -1.16 26.31 -14.06
CA LEU A 89 -0.57 27.65 -14.27
C LEU A 89 -0.93 28.66 -13.17
N PRO A 90 -2.20 28.75 -12.68
CA PRO A 90 -2.54 29.61 -11.56
C PRO A 90 -1.76 29.26 -10.28
N LEU A 91 -1.61 27.97 -9.98
CA LEU A 91 -0.83 27.50 -8.84
C LEU A 91 0.64 27.88 -8.98
N LEU A 92 1.26 27.59 -10.13
CA LEU A 92 2.67 27.91 -10.35
C LEU A 92 2.95 29.41 -10.35
N ALA A 93 2.01 30.26 -10.80
CA ALA A 93 2.14 31.71 -10.72
C ALA A 93 2.18 32.19 -9.25
N GLN A 94 1.30 31.66 -8.40
CA GLN A 94 1.31 31.94 -6.97
C GLN A 94 2.62 31.49 -6.30
N LEU A 95 3.06 30.27 -6.58
CA LEU A 95 4.27 29.70 -6.01
C LEU A 95 5.55 30.39 -6.50
N GLU A 96 5.55 30.91 -7.73
CA GLU A 96 6.68 31.67 -8.27
C GLU A 96 6.89 33.00 -7.50
N GLU A 97 5.81 33.65 -7.09
CA GLU A 97 5.91 34.84 -6.23
C GLU A 97 6.51 34.50 -4.85
N GLU A 98 6.06 33.40 -4.25
CA GLU A 98 6.62 32.90 -2.98
C GLU A 98 8.10 32.52 -3.13
N ARG A 99 8.45 31.77 -4.18
CA ARG A 99 9.82 31.33 -4.48
C ARG A 99 10.78 32.53 -4.60
N ARG A 100 10.35 33.60 -5.30
CA ARG A 100 11.15 34.83 -5.45
C ARG A 100 11.37 35.53 -4.13
N LYS A 101 10.35 35.61 -3.27
CA LYS A 101 10.45 36.21 -1.92
C LYS A 101 11.37 35.40 -1.01
N LEU A 102 11.28 34.10 -1.00
CA LEU A 102 12.04 33.22 -0.11
C LEU A 102 13.42 32.85 -0.65
N LYS A 103 13.67 33.03 -1.95
CA LYS A 103 14.91 32.65 -2.67
C LYS A 103 15.26 31.16 -2.51
N ILE A 104 14.27 30.31 -2.40
CA ILE A 104 14.45 28.86 -2.29
C ILE A 104 13.75 28.14 -3.45
N PRO A 105 14.28 26.99 -3.91
CA PRO A 105 13.57 26.14 -4.84
C PRO A 105 12.33 25.52 -4.16
N LEU A 106 11.27 25.34 -4.94
CA LEU A 106 10.03 24.72 -4.50
C LEU A 106 9.76 23.44 -5.28
N ILE A 107 9.21 22.46 -4.59
CA ILE A 107 8.69 21.22 -5.13
C ILE A 107 7.19 21.20 -4.83
N VAL A 108 6.38 20.73 -5.79
CA VAL A 108 4.94 20.54 -5.60
C VAL A 108 4.65 19.04 -5.54
N ARG A 109 4.10 18.59 -4.45
CA ARG A 109 3.65 17.21 -4.26
C ARG A 109 2.16 17.08 -4.60
N SER A 110 1.85 16.30 -5.60
CA SER A 110 0.49 16.00 -6.04
C SER A 110 0.09 14.56 -5.68
N SER A 111 -1.20 14.27 -5.68
CA SER A 111 -1.67 12.89 -5.67
C SER A 111 -1.24 12.18 -6.95
N LEU A 112 -0.88 10.91 -6.82
CA LEU A 112 -0.65 9.96 -7.91
C LEU A 112 -1.66 8.83 -7.79
N ALA A 113 -2.65 8.80 -8.67
CA ALA A 113 -3.69 7.76 -8.69
C ALA A 113 -3.28 6.65 -9.66
N ASN A 114 -2.99 5.47 -9.14
CA ASN A 114 -2.74 4.29 -9.95
C ASN A 114 -4.08 3.72 -10.46
N LEU A 115 -4.20 3.56 -11.76
CA LEU A 115 -5.42 3.10 -12.41
C LEU A 115 -5.33 1.62 -12.80
N ASP A 116 -6.46 0.91 -12.70
CA ASP A 116 -6.64 -0.42 -13.31
C ASP A 116 -6.95 -0.32 -14.83
N ASP A 117 -7.17 -1.48 -15.47
CA ASP A 117 -7.48 -1.57 -16.89
C ASP A 117 -8.84 -0.94 -17.23
N GLU A 118 -9.76 -0.78 -16.26
CA GLU A 118 -11.07 -0.14 -16.38
C GLU A 118 -11.03 1.37 -16.09
N GLY A 119 -9.86 1.89 -15.64
CA GLY A 119 -9.67 3.31 -15.32
C GLY A 119 -10.08 3.70 -13.89
N ASN A 120 -10.33 2.74 -13.00
CA ASN A 120 -10.62 2.99 -11.60
C ASN A 120 -9.32 3.15 -10.80
N ALA A 121 -9.32 4.06 -9.82
CA ALA A 121 -8.17 4.21 -8.94
C ALA A 121 -8.07 3.02 -7.97
N THR A 122 -6.96 2.29 -8.03
CA THR A 122 -6.66 1.14 -7.15
C THR A 122 -5.86 1.54 -5.93
N SER A 123 -5.04 2.58 -6.06
CA SER A 123 -4.28 3.16 -4.95
C SER A 123 -3.93 4.62 -5.24
N VAL A 124 -3.67 5.39 -4.19
CA VAL A 124 -3.23 6.78 -4.30
C VAL A 124 -1.95 6.94 -3.48
N ALA A 125 -0.93 7.49 -4.11
CA ALA A 125 0.34 7.85 -3.50
C ALA A 125 0.57 9.37 -3.63
N THR A 126 1.68 9.86 -3.10
CA THR A 126 2.08 11.25 -3.26
C THR A 126 3.41 11.33 -4.00
N GLN A 127 3.49 12.17 -5.04
CA GLN A 127 4.67 12.32 -5.86
C GLN A 127 5.00 13.79 -6.15
N ALA A 128 6.31 14.10 -6.23
CA ALA A 128 6.80 15.42 -6.67
C ALA A 128 6.97 15.40 -8.20
N ARG A 129 5.95 15.89 -8.92
CA ARG A 129 5.97 15.95 -10.39
C ARG A 129 6.17 17.35 -10.96
N LEU A 130 6.01 18.39 -10.14
CA LEU A 130 6.22 19.77 -10.53
C LEU A 130 7.28 20.38 -9.61
N PHE A 131 8.28 21.08 -10.18
CA PHE A 131 9.35 21.68 -9.39
C PHE A 131 10.04 22.83 -10.13
N SER A 132 10.72 23.69 -9.37
CA SER A 132 11.49 24.82 -9.89
C SER A 132 12.67 24.36 -10.74
N ASN A 133 12.85 24.93 -11.93
CA ASN A 133 14.04 24.68 -12.74
C ASN A 133 15.21 25.52 -12.21
N VAL A 134 15.99 24.95 -11.29
CA VAL A 134 17.21 25.58 -10.75
C VAL A 134 18.38 24.63 -10.86
N LYS A 135 19.58 25.19 -11.09
CA LYS A 135 20.78 24.43 -11.47
C LYS A 135 21.17 23.33 -10.47
N ASN A 136 20.93 23.55 -9.18
CA ASN A 136 21.33 22.63 -8.11
C ASN A 136 20.21 21.69 -7.64
N LEU A 137 19.02 21.73 -8.23
CA LEU A 137 17.95 20.79 -7.99
C LEU A 137 18.00 19.68 -9.03
N ARG A 138 18.41 18.48 -8.62
CA ARG A 138 18.63 17.32 -9.51
C ARG A 138 18.13 16.05 -8.85
N TYR A 139 17.81 15.07 -9.68
CA TYR A 139 17.56 13.71 -9.22
C TYR A 139 18.86 13.05 -8.76
N ASP A 140 18.78 12.25 -7.72
CA ASP A 140 19.85 11.41 -7.19
C ASP A 140 19.32 9.99 -6.92
N GLY A 141 20.18 8.98 -7.10
CA GLY A 141 19.86 7.56 -7.03
C GLY A 141 19.64 6.95 -8.41
N SER A 142 20.31 5.82 -8.69
CA SER A 142 20.20 5.12 -9.99
C SER A 142 18.80 4.57 -10.25
N ILE A 143 18.06 4.27 -9.17
CA ILE A 143 16.65 3.90 -9.15
C ILE A 143 16.01 4.41 -7.85
N HIS A 144 14.69 4.60 -7.82
CA HIS A 144 13.97 5.28 -6.74
C HIS A 144 14.52 6.69 -6.49
N GLU A 145 14.83 7.34 -7.58
CA GLU A 145 15.48 8.64 -7.62
C GLU A 145 14.68 9.72 -6.89
N THR A 146 15.38 10.51 -6.11
CA THR A 146 14.80 11.59 -5.29
C THR A 146 15.36 12.94 -5.74
N LEU A 147 14.52 14.00 -5.73
CA LEU A 147 14.97 15.35 -5.99
C LEU A 147 15.82 15.88 -4.82
N MET A 148 17.05 16.27 -5.11
CA MET A 148 18.03 16.76 -4.16
C MET A 148 18.49 18.16 -4.50
N ILE A 149 18.81 18.98 -3.50
CA ILE A 149 19.42 20.30 -3.65
C ILE A 149 20.85 20.24 -3.15
N GLY A 150 21.83 20.25 -4.07
CA GLY A 150 23.24 20.21 -3.69
C GLY A 150 23.60 18.96 -2.86
N GLY A 151 22.96 17.82 -3.11
CA GLY A 151 23.18 16.57 -2.38
C GLY A 151 22.36 16.42 -1.08
N ILE A 152 21.49 17.39 -0.78
CA ILE A 152 20.58 17.33 0.38
C ILE A 152 19.14 17.16 -0.14
N LYS A 153 18.34 16.29 0.48
CA LYS A 153 16.93 16.12 0.11
C LYS A 153 16.23 17.48 0.08
N ALA A 154 15.42 17.71 -0.95
CA ALA A 154 14.78 19.01 -1.16
C ALA A 154 13.98 19.44 0.07
N PRO A 155 14.29 20.60 0.67
CA PRO A 155 13.86 20.92 2.02
C PRO A 155 12.40 21.35 2.12
N ARG A 156 11.79 21.81 1.01
CA ARG A 156 10.43 22.37 1.05
C ARG A 156 9.58 21.91 -0.11
N ALA A 157 8.49 21.25 0.21
CA ALA A 157 7.45 20.89 -0.72
C ALA A 157 6.15 21.66 -0.42
N TYR A 158 5.47 22.09 -1.46
CA TYR A 158 4.09 22.55 -1.38
C TYR A 158 3.15 21.36 -1.57
N GLU A 159 2.26 21.14 -0.60
CA GLU A 159 1.31 20.03 -0.63
C GLU A 159 0.09 20.38 -1.47
N ALA A 160 -0.01 19.81 -2.65
CA ALA A 160 -1.13 20.00 -3.59
C ALA A 160 -1.97 18.72 -3.78
N ARG A 161 -1.91 17.77 -2.84
CA ARG A 161 -2.62 16.48 -2.92
C ARG A 161 -4.13 16.62 -3.15
N ASN A 162 -4.74 17.61 -2.52
CA ASN A 162 -6.19 17.87 -2.66
C ASN A 162 -6.53 18.77 -3.86
N LEU A 163 -5.53 19.25 -4.60
CA LEU A 163 -5.69 20.19 -5.70
C LEU A 163 -5.38 19.56 -7.06
N LEU A 164 -4.31 18.76 -7.13
CA LEU A 164 -3.79 18.17 -8.36
C LEU A 164 -3.64 16.65 -8.21
N THR A 165 -4.11 15.92 -9.22
CA THR A 165 -3.93 14.48 -9.34
C THR A 165 -3.25 14.14 -10.65
N VAL A 166 -2.14 13.41 -10.55
CA VAL A 166 -1.51 12.72 -11.68
C VAL A 166 -2.15 11.34 -11.80
N TYR A 167 -2.58 10.97 -12.97
CA TYR A 167 -3.14 9.65 -13.27
C TYR A 167 -2.06 8.78 -13.90
N HIS A 168 -1.87 7.58 -13.38
CA HIS A 168 -0.84 6.63 -13.79
C HIS A 168 -1.45 5.32 -14.26
N THR A 169 -1.15 4.90 -15.49
CA THR A 169 -1.71 3.70 -16.12
C THR A 169 -0.74 2.51 -16.15
N GLY A 170 0.49 2.68 -15.70
CA GLY A 170 1.56 1.66 -15.77
C GLY A 170 1.50 0.56 -14.70
N TYR A 171 0.47 0.54 -13.83
CA TYR A 171 0.34 -0.43 -12.73
C TYR A 171 -0.62 -1.58 -13.02
N THR A 172 -1.09 -1.73 -14.26
CA THR A 172 -1.92 -2.88 -14.61
C THR A 172 -1.11 -4.18 -14.47
N GLN A 173 -1.74 -5.25 -13.99
CA GLN A 173 -1.07 -6.54 -13.82
C GLN A 173 -0.41 -7.05 -15.12
N LYS A 174 -0.96 -6.65 -16.26
CA LYS A 174 -0.47 -7.00 -17.58
C LYS A 174 0.86 -6.30 -17.88
N VAL A 175 0.93 -4.98 -17.67
CA VAL A 175 2.15 -4.17 -17.88
C VAL A 175 3.27 -4.62 -16.94
N TYR A 176 2.95 -4.90 -15.66
CA TYR A 176 3.93 -5.35 -14.67
C TYR A 176 4.60 -6.68 -15.07
N LYS A 177 3.84 -7.63 -15.64
CA LYS A 177 4.37 -8.92 -16.13
C LYS A 177 5.17 -8.79 -17.43
N GLU A 178 4.73 -7.93 -18.34
CA GLU A 178 5.37 -7.76 -19.66
C GLU A 178 6.69 -7.00 -19.59
N THR A 179 6.93 -6.18 -18.58
CA THR A 179 8.07 -5.24 -18.56
C THR A 179 9.29 -5.72 -17.79
N HIS A 180 9.26 -6.88 -17.13
CA HIS A 180 10.37 -7.39 -16.29
C HIS A 180 10.97 -6.31 -15.35
N LYS A 181 10.11 -5.36 -14.89
CA LYS A 181 10.55 -4.20 -14.10
C LYS A 181 11.30 -4.61 -12.84
N LEU A 182 10.86 -5.71 -12.21
CA LEU A 182 11.43 -6.15 -10.94
C LEU A 182 12.85 -6.70 -11.10
N GLU A 183 13.06 -7.56 -12.12
CA GLU A 183 14.38 -8.13 -12.41
C GLU A 183 15.37 -7.02 -12.80
N ARG A 184 14.95 -6.10 -13.68
CA ARG A 184 15.76 -4.94 -14.06
C ARG A 184 16.15 -4.09 -12.83
N ASN A 185 15.21 -3.84 -11.93
CA ASN A 185 15.47 -3.05 -10.73
C ASN A 185 16.48 -3.74 -9.81
N ILE A 186 16.36 -5.05 -9.62
CA ILE A 186 17.32 -5.85 -8.86
C ILE A 186 18.72 -5.74 -9.49
N ASP A 187 18.85 -5.85 -10.82
CA ASP A 187 20.13 -5.79 -11.51
C ASP A 187 20.80 -4.41 -11.38
N ILE A 188 20.02 -3.33 -11.54
CA ILE A 188 20.51 -1.97 -11.33
C ILE A 188 21.00 -1.77 -9.89
N LEU A 189 20.20 -2.20 -8.90
CA LEU A 189 20.55 -2.06 -7.49
C LEU A 189 21.78 -2.90 -7.12
N LYS A 190 21.93 -4.11 -7.64
CA LYS A 190 23.14 -4.94 -7.46
C LYS A 190 24.38 -4.21 -7.98
N LYS A 191 24.33 -3.68 -9.20
CA LYS A 191 25.44 -2.88 -9.76
C LYS A 191 25.73 -1.64 -8.93
N THR A 192 24.69 -0.99 -8.40
CA THR A 192 24.83 0.21 -7.56
C THR A 192 25.56 -0.11 -6.25
N VAL A 193 25.17 -1.17 -5.54
CA VAL A 193 25.81 -1.56 -4.28
C VAL A 193 27.19 -2.18 -4.48
N GLU A 194 27.46 -2.82 -5.61
CA GLU A 194 28.81 -3.30 -6.00
C GLU A 194 29.76 -2.11 -6.22
N LYS A 195 29.27 -1.04 -6.88
CA LYS A 195 30.04 0.17 -7.17
C LYS A 195 30.24 1.05 -5.93
N ASN A 196 29.23 1.10 -5.06
CA ASN A 196 29.29 1.85 -3.79
C ASN A 196 28.70 1.00 -2.66
N PRO A 197 29.53 0.15 -2.00
CA PRO A 197 29.07 -0.74 -0.93
C PRO A 197 28.55 -0.02 0.33
N GLU A 198 28.87 1.26 0.53
CA GLU A 198 28.41 2.06 1.66
C GLU A 198 27.08 2.78 1.38
N ASN A 199 26.49 2.59 0.21
CA ASN A 199 25.16 3.12 -0.09
C ASN A 199 24.06 2.24 0.54
N TYR A 200 23.83 2.44 1.85
CA TYR A 200 22.87 1.64 2.62
C TYR A 200 21.40 1.90 2.20
N GLU A 201 21.11 3.04 1.59
CA GLU A 201 19.78 3.28 1.01
C GLU A 201 19.55 2.38 -0.21
N ALA A 202 20.54 2.22 -1.09
CA ALA A 202 20.46 1.27 -2.21
C ALA A 202 20.36 -0.18 -1.74
N TRP A 203 21.05 -0.56 -0.66
CA TRP A 203 20.89 -1.87 -0.03
C TRP A 203 19.48 -2.10 0.51
N ALA A 204 18.85 -1.08 1.11
CA ALA A 204 17.46 -1.17 1.58
C ALA A 204 16.50 -1.38 0.39
N TYR A 205 16.63 -0.63 -0.70
CA TYR A 205 15.84 -0.82 -1.92
C TYR A 205 16.10 -2.17 -2.60
N LEU A 206 17.35 -2.67 -2.55
CA LEU A 206 17.67 -4.00 -3.03
C LEU A 206 16.93 -5.07 -2.20
N GLY A 207 16.90 -4.92 -0.87
CA GLY A 207 16.14 -5.77 0.03
C GLY A 207 14.65 -5.79 -0.33
N ASP A 208 14.04 -4.62 -0.57
CA ASP A 208 12.62 -4.51 -0.96
C ASP A 208 12.35 -5.24 -2.29
N SER A 209 13.21 -5.02 -3.29
CA SER A 209 13.07 -5.64 -4.62
C SER A 209 13.25 -7.16 -4.56
N LEU A 210 14.22 -7.64 -3.78
CA LEU A 210 14.45 -9.06 -3.56
C LEU A 210 13.28 -9.71 -2.81
N LEU A 211 12.71 -9.03 -1.81
CA LEU A 211 11.56 -9.52 -1.06
C LEU A 211 10.32 -9.62 -1.96
N ALA A 212 10.06 -8.59 -2.80
CA ALA A 212 9.00 -8.62 -3.81
C ALA A 212 9.19 -9.76 -4.82
N ASN A 213 10.44 -10.09 -5.16
CA ASN A 213 10.80 -11.21 -6.02
C ASN A 213 10.87 -12.56 -5.26
N LYS A 214 10.35 -12.63 -4.04
CA LYS A 214 10.31 -13.84 -3.19
C LYS A 214 11.69 -14.43 -2.83
N GLN A 215 12.76 -13.67 -2.99
CA GLN A 215 14.13 -14.02 -2.64
C GLN A 215 14.42 -13.63 -1.18
N MET A 216 13.69 -14.26 -0.23
CA MET A 216 13.67 -13.85 1.18
C MET A 216 15.05 -13.89 1.84
N LYS A 217 15.88 -14.90 1.54
CA LYS A 217 17.21 -15.05 2.15
C LYS A 217 18.19 -13.95 1.74
N GLU A 218 18.13 -13.57 0.47
CA GLU A 218 18.95 -12.49 -0.08
C GLU A 218 18.45 -11.12 0.43
N ALA A 219 17.13 -10.93 0.51
CA ALA A 219 16.53 -9.74 1.10
C ALA A 219 16.94 -9.56 2.56
N GLU A 220 16.90 -10.64 3.34
CA GLU A 220 17.34 -10.64 4.75
C GLU A 220 18.80 -10.22 4.90
N LYS A 221 19.70 -10.74 4.04
CA LYS A 221 21.12 -10.34 4.05
C LYS A 221 21.29 -8.86 3.78
N ALA A 222 20.56 -8.33 2.79
CA ALA A 222 20.61 -6.90 2.44
C ALA A 222 20.14 -6.03 3.62
N TYR A 223 18.99 -6.36 4.22
CA TYR A 223 18.46 -5.62 5.37
C TYR A 223 19.35 -5.73 6.62
N ASN A 224 19.91 -6.90 6.91
CA ASN A 224 20.84 -7.06 8.03
C ASN A 224 22.10 -6.21 7.86
N LEU A 225 22.59 -6.06 6.63
CA LEU A 225 23.70 -5.15 6.35
C LEU A 225 23.30 -3.69 6.63
N VAL A 226 22.09 -3.28 6.22
CA VAL A 226 21.56 -1.95 6.52
C VAL A 226 21.45 -1.73 8.03
N VAL A 227 20.85 -2.66 8.77
CA VAL A 227 20.70 -2.55 10.23
C VAL A 227 22.05 -2.50 10.96
N LYS A 228 23.03 -3.26 10.49
CA LYS A 228 24.40 -3.24 11.07
C LYS A 228 25.08 -1.87 10.95
N HIS A 229 24.77 -1.12 9.90
CA HIS A 229 25.34 0.18 9.61
C HIS A 229 24.30 1.32 9.70
N MET A 230 23.17 1.05 10.39
CA MET A 230 22.12 2.03 10.57
C MET A 230 22.65 3.28 11.26
N ASN A 231 22.34 4.42 10.69
CA ASN A 231 22.64 5.74 11.25
C ASN A 231 21.45 6.66 11.05
N ASN A 232 21.57 7.91 11.49
CA ASN A 232 20.50 8.89 11.35
C ASN A 232 20.34 9.46 9.93
N ASP A 233 21.27 9.16 9.00
CA ASP A 233 21.24 9.66 7.63
C ASP A 233 20.25 8.92 6.75
N LEU A 234 19.91 7.66 7.11
CA LEU A 234 18.86 6.91 6.43
C LEU A 234 17.49 7.52 6.77
N PHE A 235 16.71 7.83 5.77
CA PHE A 235 15.36 8.42 5.96
C PHE A 235 14.50 7.55 6.86
N GLN A 236 13.75 8.18 7.77
CA GLN A 236 12.97 7.45 8.76
C GLN A 236 11.99 6.45 8.14
N GLU A 237 11.29 6.83 7.07
CA GLU A 237 10.39 5.93 6.34
C GLU A 237 11.12 4.67 5.86
N ARG A 238 12.35 4.84 5.34
CA ARG A 238 13.16 3.71 4.87
C ARG A 238 13.59 2.79 6.02
N ARG A 239 13.94 3.38 7.17
CA ARG A 239 14.24 2.61 8.40
C ARG A 239 13.05 1.78 8.84
N ASP A 240 11.86 2.37 8.86
CA ASP A 240 10.62 1.69 9.22
C ASP A 240 10.40 0.45 8.33
N PHE A 241 10.53 0.60 7.00
CA PHE A 241 10.39 -0.52 6.06
C PHE A 241 11.44 -1.62 6.28
N VAL A 242 12.69 -1.27 6.53
CA VAL A 242 13.77 -2.26 6.78
C VAL A 242 13.43 -3.13 7.98
N PHE A 243 13.04 -2.54 9.12
CA PHE A 243 12.70 -3.29 10.32
C PHE A 243 11.42 -4.11 10.14
N CYS A 244 10.36 -3.52 9.59
CA CYS A 244 9.10 -4.22 9.35
C CYS A 244 9.29 -5.42 8.42
N ASN A 245 10.06 -5.25 7.33
CA ASN A 245 10.33 -6.33 6.39
C ASN A 245 11.23 -7.42 6.99
N LEU A 246 12.20 -7.09 7.84
CA LEU A 246 12.98 -8.09 8.57
C LEU A 246 12.10 -8.92 9.50
N LEU A 247 11.24 -8.28 10.30
CA LEU A 247 10.31 -8.96 11.19
C LEU A 247 9.33 -9.84 10.41
N LYS A 248 8.84 -9.37 9.26
CA LYS A 248 8.03 -10.12 8.31
C LYS A 248 8.75 -11.36 7.78
N ILE A 249 10.01 -11.21 7.38
CA ILE A 249 10.86 -12.34 6.93
C ILE A 249 11.03 -13.35 8.03
N LYS A 250 11.33 -12.93 9.27
CA LYS A 250 11.47 -13.82 10.43
C LYS A 250 10.17 -14.56 10.73
N TYR A 251 9.04 -13.90 10.63
CA TYR A 251 7.73 -14.54 10.77
C TYR A 251 7.53 -15.65 9.72
N TYR A 252 7.71 -15.36 8.43
CA TYR A 252 7.50 -16.33 7.36
C TYR A 252 8.59 -17.40 7.26
N SER A 253 9.81 -17.12 7.66
CA SER A 253 10.90 -18.11 7.75
C SER A 253 10.73 -19.06 8.91
N ASN A 254 9.67 -18.89 9.71
CA ASN A 254 9.32 -19.72 10.85
C ASN A 254 10.47 -19.85 11.88
N VAL A 255 11.19 -18.75 12.11
CA VAL A 255 12.23 -18.66 13.11
C VAL A 255 11.63 -19.03 14.47
N ASN A 256 12.26 -20.00 15.17
CA ASN A 256 11.80 -20.45 16.49
C ASN A 256 12.49 -19.70 17.65
N ASP A 257 13.56 -18.98 17.38
CA ASP A 257 14.27 -18.21 18.39
C ASP A 257 13.61 -16.86 18.62
N GLU A 258 13.00 -16.71 19.79
CA GLU A 258 12.38 -15.46 20.21
C GLU A 258 13.40 -14.34 20.36
N ASN A 259 14.62 -14.66 20.84
CA ASN A 259 15.63 -13.64 21.09
C ASN A 259 16.05 -12.98 19.77
N GLU A 260 16.18 -13.76 18.69
CA GLU A 260 16.49 -13.23 17.36
C GLU A 260 15.42 -12.26 16.86
N LEU A 261 14.14 -12.60 17.03
CA LEU A 261 13.03 -11.73 16.67
C LEU A 261 13.03 -10.44 17.51
N MET A 262 13.19 -10.59 18.84
CA MET A 262 13.16 -9.48 19.78
C MET A 262 14.35 -8.54 19.62
N GLU A 263 15.53 -9.03 19.26
CA GLU A 263 16.69 -8.18 18.96
C GLU A 263 16.40 -7.22 17.81
N ILE A 264 15.73 -7.69 16.74
CA ILE A 264 15.33 -6.84 15.62
C ILE A 264 14.28 -5.81 16.08
N TYR A 265 13.29 -6.25 16.87
CA TYR A 265 12.26 -5.36 17.38
C TYR A 265 12.82 -4.28 18.31
N GLU A 266 13.71 -4.64 19.26
CA GLU A 266 14.35 -3.70 20.16
C GLU A 266 15.18 -2.65 19.40
N LYS A 267 15.92 -3.06 18.37
CA LYS A 267 16.59 -2.13 17.47
C LYS A 267 15.62 -1.22 16.73
N SER A 268 14.46 -1.73 16.30
CA SER A 268 13.44 -0.89 15.65
C SER A 268 12.95 0.22 16.58
N VAL A 269 12.79 -0.08 17.87
CA VAL A 269 12.41 0.89 18.90
C VAL A 269 13.54 1.89 19.15
N GLU A 270 14.79 1.41 19.25
CA GLU A 270 15.99 2.27 19.41
C GLU A 270 16.11 3.30 18.28
N PHE A 271 15.85 2.89 17.05
CA PHE A 271 15.85 3.77 15.86
C PHE A 271 14.52 4.48 15.60
N ALA A 272 13.62 4.52 16.57
CA ALA A 272 12.33 5.19 16.50
C ALA A 272 11.49 4.79 15.27
N CYS A 273 11.40 3.49 14.98
CA CYS A 273 10.46 2.96 14.01
C CYS A 273 9.02 3.28 14.48
N LEU A 274 8.25 3.95 13.63
CA LEU A 274 6.88 4.38 13.95
C LEU A 274 5.81 3.54 13.24
N ALA A 275 6.21 2.74 12.25
CA ALA A 275 5.28 1.92 11.48
C ALA A 275 4.66 0.82 12.36
N PRO A 276 3.34 0.67 12.36
CA PRO A 276 2.63 -0.33 13.18
C PRO A 276 2.94 -1.78 12.79
N ASP A 277 3.51 -1.99 11.61
CA ASP A 277 3.84 -3.31 11.09
C ASP A 277 4.93 -4.01 11.93
N ALA A 278 5.76 -3.27 12.65
CA ALA A 278 6.77 -3.87 13.54
C ALA A 278 6.08 -4.68 14.66
N GLU A 279 5.18 -4.08 15.39
CA GLU A 279 4.39 -4.74 16.43
C GLU A 279 3.45 -5.81 15.85
N TYR A 280 2.87 -5.54 14.68
CA TYR A 280 1.99 -6.48 13.99
C TYR A 280 2.69 -7.82 13.72
N TRP A 281 3.90 -7.80 13.15
CA TRP A 281 4.63 -9.04 12.86
C TRP A 281 5.11 -9.75 14.10
N VAL A 282 5.53 -9.00 15.15
CA VAL A 282 5.85 -9.59 16.46
C VAL A 282 4.61 -10.22 17.08
N GLY A 283 3.48 -9.53 17.07
CA GLY A 283 2.20 -10.04 17.55
C GLY A 283 1.76 -11.32 16.83
N CYS A 284 1.84 -11.33 15.50
CA CYS A 284 1.57 -12.53 14.69
C CYS A 284 2.44 -13.71 15.14
N TRP A 285 3.75 -13.48 15.28
CA TRP A 285 4.69 -14.50 15.69
C TRP A 285 4.40 -15.06 17.09
N MET A 286 4.07 -14.19 18.04
CA MET A 286 3.73 -14.56 19.43
C MET A 286 2.44 -15.39 19.47
N LEU A 287 1.39 -14.96 18.78
CA LEU A 287 0.10 -15.65 18.77
C LEU A 287 0.22 -17.06 18.17
N ASP A 288 0.93 -17.20 17.05
CA ASP A 288 1.11 -18.51 16.38
C ASP A 288 1.89 -19.51 17.23
N ARG A 289 2.64 -19.03 18.24
CA ARG A 289 3.39 -19.87 19.20
C ARG A 289 2.69 -20.03 20.56
N GLY A 290 1.42 -19.63 20.63
CA GLY A 290 0.62 -19.77 21.85
C GLY A 290 0.99 -18.80 22.98
N LYS A 291 1.82 -17.79 22.70
CA LYS A 291 2.16 -16.72 23.66
C LYS A 291 1.08 -15.66 23.69
N LEU A 292 -0.14 -16.08 24.03
CA LEU A 292 -1.37 -15.34 23.78
C LEU A 292 -1.36 -13.95 24.40
N GLN A 293 -1.00 -13.82 25.68
CA GLN A 293 -1.03 -12.54 26.38
C GLN A 293 -0.07 -11.51 25.73
N ARG A 294 1.16 -11.92 25.46
CA ARG A 294 2.14 -11.04 24.81
C ARG A 294 1.74 -10.71 23.37
N GLY A 295 1.22 -11.69 22.64
CA GLY A 295 0.72 -11.48 21.28
C GLY A 295 -0.41 -10.45 21.22
N ILE A 296 -1.34 -10.49 22.18
CA ILE A 296 -2.39 -9.48 22.33
C ILE A 296 -1.79 -8.10 22.57
N GLU A 297 -0.86 -7.96 23.50
CA GLU A 297 -0.20 -6.68 23.83
C GLU A 297 0.44 -6.05 22.60
N TYR A 298 1.17 -6.84 21.79
CA TYR A 298 1.77 -6.34 20.54
C TYR A 298 0.72 -5.98 19.48
N MET A 299 -0.34 -6.77 19.32
CA MET A 299 -1.42 -6.47 18.38
C MET A 299 -2.19 -5.19 18.75
N GLU A 300 -2.45 -4.99 20.04
CA GLU A 300 -3.13 -3.77 20.52
C GLU A 300 -2.22 -2.54 20.37
N LEU A 301 -0.92 -2.70 20.64
CA LEU A 301 0.05 -1.63 20.41
C LEU A 301 0.13 -1.27 18.91
N ALA A 302 0.10 -2.27 18.03
CA ALA A 302 0.07 -2.06 16.59
C ALA A 302 -1.19 -1.30 16.14
N LEU A 303 -2.37 -1.66 16.67
CA LEU A 303 -3.62 -0.93 16.40
C LEU A 303 -3.54 0.52 16.88
N HIS A 304 -3.02 0.74 18.08
CA HIS A 304 -2.84 2.09 18.61
C HIS A 304 -1.88 2.94 17.77
N ARG A 305 -0.76 2.34 17.33
CA ARG A 305 0.17 3.04 16.43
C ARG A 305 -0.45 3.34 15.08
N LEU A 306 -1.28 2.43 14.54
CA LEU A 306 -1.98 2.66 13.28
C LEU A 306 -2.90 3.87 13.33
N GLU A 307 -3.58 4.11 14.45
CA GLU A 307 -4.43 5.29 14.65
C GLU A 307 -3.65 6.62 14.64
N LEU A 308 -2.37 6.56 15.04
CA LEU A 308 -1.49 7.74 15.13
C LEU A 308 -0.60 7.92 13.89
N TYR A 309 -0.58 6.93 13.00
CA TYR A 309 0.33 6.93 11.85
C TYR A 309 -0.22 7.81 10.73
N ASP A 310 0.48 8.90 10.44
CA ASP A 310 0.08 9.94 9.48
C ASP A 310 0.92 9.96 8.20
N ARG A 311 1.74 8.93 7.97
CA ARG A 311 2.67 8.87 6.84
C ARG A 311 2.11 8.07 5.68
N ASP A 312 2.51 8.46 4.48
CA ASP A 312 2.24 7.68 3.26
C ASP A 312 3.07 6.39 3.29
N GLY A 313 2.47 5.27 2.96
CA GLY A 313 3.15 3.98 2.84
C GLY A 313 2.20 2.80 2.79
N ASN A 314 2.61 1.75 2.11
CA ASN A 314 1.90 0.47 2.14
C ASN A 314 2.22 -0.25 3.45
N MET A 315 1.23 -0.43 4.29
CA MET A 315 1.32 -1.18 5.55
C MET A 315 0.62 -2.53 5.39
N ASP A 316 1.32 -3.60 5.74
CA ASP A 316 0.76 -4.96 5.72
C ASP A 316 -0.44 -5.06 6.67
N MET A 317 -0.33 -4.44 7.84
CA MET A 317 -1.38 -4.43 8.85
C MET A 317 -2.65 -3.74 8.38
N ALA A 318 -2.54 -2.58 7.72
CA ALA A 318 -3.70 -1.83 7.24
C ALA A 318 -4.51 -2.63 6.21
N GLY A 319 -3.84 -3.39 5.34
CA GLY A 319 -4.47 -4.32 4.39
C GLY A 319 -5.00 -5.60 5.04
N SER A 320 -4.72 -5.83 6.33
CA SER A 320 -5.00 -7.07 7.04
C SER A 320 -5.80 -6.86 8.34
N LEU A 321 -6.52 -5.75 8.49
CA LEU A 321 -7.24 -5.42 9.73
C LEU A 321 -8.26 -6.49 10.14
N SER A 322 -8.96 -7.10 9.20
CA SER A 322 -9.86 -8.21 9.53
C SER A 322 -9.10 -9.38 10.16
N ASN A 323 -7.91 -9.71 9.64
CA ASN A 323 -7.06 -10.75 10.22
C ASN A 323 -6.59 -10.37 11.66
N VAL A 324 -6.23 -9.10 11.90
CA VAL A 324 -5.85 -8.63 13.25
C VAL A 324 -6.98 -8.86 14.24
N TYR A 325 -8.20 -8.41 13.93
CA TYR A 325 -9.35 -8.60 14.80
C TYR A 325 -9.75 -10.07 14.96
N GLY A 326 -9.61 -10.87 13.91
CA GLY A 326 -9.84 -12.32 13.97
C GLY A 326 -8.84 -13.02 14.90
N ARG A 327 -7.56 -12.66 14.84
CA ARG A 327 -6.51 -13.20 15.74
C ARG A 327 -6.71 -12.76 17.20
N LEU A 328 -7.06 -11.51 17.43
CA LEU A 328 -7.39 -11.02 18.77
C LEU A 328 -8.63 -11.72 19.33
N PHE A 329 -9.68 -11.92 18.52
CA PHE A 329 -10.85 -12.69 18.90
C PHE A 329 -10.47 -14.09 19.43
N GLU A 330 -9.68 -14.83 18.65
CA GLU A 330 -9.25 -16.18 19.01
C GLU A 330 -8.35 -16.20 20.24
N ALA A 331 -7.44 -15.25 20.36
CA ALA A 331 -6.54 -15.14 21.52
C ALA A 331 -7.32 -14.83 22.81
N TYR A 332 -8.21 -13.84 22.80
CA TYR A 332 -9.04 -13.51 23.95
C TYR A 332 -10.02 -14.62 24.32
N ARG A 333 -10.61 -15.28 23.31
CA ARG A 333 -11.45 -16.46 23.53
C ARG A 333 -10.69 -17.58 24.23
N SER A 334 -9.47 -17.86 23.79
CA SER A 334 -8.62 -18.90 24.35
C SER A 334 -8.20 -18.62 25.80
N LEU A 335 -8.09 -17.33 26.18
CA LEU A 335 -7.84 -16.88 27.53
C LEU A 335 -9.10 -16.80 28.40
N GLY A 336 -10.29 -17.13 27.87
CA GLY A 336 -11.56 -17.02 28.59
C GLY A 336 -12.06 -15.57 28.77
N GLN A 337 -11.48 -14.60 28.09
CA GLN A 337 -11.83 -13.19 28.16
C GLN A 337 -12.98 -12.89 27.17
N ALA A 338 -14.18 -13.38 27.48
CA ALA A 338 -15.32 -13.40 26.58
C ALA A 338 -15.74 -12.01 26.08
N GLN A 339 -15.65 -10.98 26.93
CA GLN A 339 -16.06 -9.61 26.59
C GLN A 339 -15.16 -9.03 25.49
N GLU A 340 -13.83 -9.15 25.64
CA GLU A 340 -12.87 -8.65 24.64
C GLU A 340 -12.91 -9.52 23.37
N ALA A 341 -13.12 -10.82 23.49
CA ALA A 341 -13.35 -11.69 22.36
C ALA A 341 -14.55 -11.21 21.54
N VAL A 342 -15.72 -11.00 22.15
CA VAL A 342 -16.93 -10.53 21.46
C VAL A 342 -16.71 -9.15 20.81
N LYS A 343 -16.01 -8.24 21.46
CA LYS A 343 -15.66 -6.93 20.89
C LYS A 343 -14.85 -7.07 19.60
N ASN A 344 -13.77 -7.86 19.62
CA ASN A 344 -12.91 -8.06 18.46
C ASN A 344 -13.60 -8.89 17.37
N GLY A 345 -14.38 -9.93 17.72
CA GLY A 345 -15.20 -10.67 16.79
C GLY A 345 -16.25 -9.81 16.09
N THR A 346 -16.82 -8.83 16.79
CA THR A 346 -17.75 -7.85 16.21
C THR A 346 -17.06 -6.97 15.17
N LEU A 347 -15.86 -6.49 15.46
CA LEU A 347 -15.07 -5.70 14.50
C LEU A 347 -14.68 -6.52 13.27
N TYR A 348 -14.26 -7.77 13.48
CA TYR A 348 -14.03 -8.71 12.39
C TYR A 348 -15.26 -8.89 11.50
N LEU A 349 -16.43 -9.20 12.07
CA LEU A 349 -17.66 -9.45 11.32
C LEU A 349 -18.21 -8.20 10.60
N ARG A 350 -17.87 -6.99 11.04
CA ARG A 350 -18.18 -5.77 10.29
C ARG A 350 -17.38 -5.65 9.00
N MET A 351 -16.17 -6.21 8.95
CA MET A 351 -15.31 -6.24 7.77
C MET A 351 -15.58 -7.48 6.91
N GLU A 352 -15.80 -8.63 7.58
CA GLU A 352 -16.01 -9.94 6.97
C GLU A 352 -17.38 -10.51 7.42
N PRO A 353 -18.52 -9.98 6.92
CA PRO A 353 -19.84 -10.31 7.46
C PRO A 353 -20.19 -11.80 7.41
N TYR A 354 -19.59 -12.52 6.48
CA TYR A 354 -19.85 -13.95 6.29
C TYR A 354 -18.74 -14.85 6.82
N GLY A 355 -17.95 -14.37 7.79
CA GLY A 355 -16.91 -15.12 8.49
C GLY A 355 -17.48 -16.18 9.44
N GLU A 356 -17.80 -17.36 8.89
CA GLU A 356 -18.52 -18.44 9.60
C GLU A 356 -17.85 -18.84 10.91
N ALA A 357 -16.54 -19.06 10.91
CA ALA A 357 -15.80 -19.55 12.08
C ALA A 357 -15.95 -18.59 13.27
N VAL A 358 -15.71 -17.30 13.06
CA VAL A 358 -15.82 -16.30 14.11
C VAL A 358 -17.27 -16.18 14.60
N LEU A 359 -18.25 -16.15 13.68
CA LEU A 359 -19.66 -16.06 14.06
C LEU A 359 -20.11 -17.26 14.88
N MET A 360 -19.73 -18.47 14.48
CA MET A 360 -20.08 -19.70 15.21
C MET A 360 -19.50 -19.68 16.62
N GLU A 361 -18.25 -19.31 16.80
CA GLU A 361 -17.62 -19.22 18.13
C GLU A 361 -18.23 -18.10 18.97
N MET A 362 -18.59 -16.95 18.39
CA MET A 362 -19.31 -15.90 19.10
C MET A 362 -20.69 -16.37 19.60
N ILE A 363 -21.44 -17.07 18.77
CA ILE A 363 -22.73 -17.65 19.19
C ILE A 363 -22.52 -18.68 20.31
N ARG A 364 -21.46 -19.50 20.25
CA ARG A 364 -21.09 -20.43 21.33
C ARG A 364 -20.77 -19.71 22.64
N LEU A 365 -20.01 -18.60 22.57
CA LEU A 365 -19.72 -17.78 23.75
C LEU A 365 -20.99 -17.19 24.37
N PHE A 366 -21.91 -16.64 23.57
CA PHE A 366 -23.18 -16.10 24.05
C PHE A 366 -24.10 -17.18 24.62
N LYS A 367 -24.15 -18.34 23.94
CA LYS A 367 -24.99 -19.45 24.38
C LYS A 367 -24.50 -20.03 25.70
N GLY A 368 -23.19 -20.14 25.89
CA GLY A 368 -22.60 -20.83 27.03
C GLY A 368 -23.18 -22.23 27.15
N GLY A 369 -23.68 -22.59 28.34
CA GLY A 369 -24.46 -23.81 28.59
C GLY A 369 -25.97 -23.64 28.49
N ALA A 370 -26.47 -22.42 28.26
CA ALA A 370 -27.88 -22.10 28.27
C ALA A 370 -28.62 -22.65 27.04
N LYS A 371 -29.87 -23.05 27.23
CA LYS A 371 -30.82 -23.51 26.20
C LYS A 371 -32.09 -22.72 26.30
N GLY A 372 -32.83 -22.62 25.21
CA GLY A 372 -34.16 -22.08 25.18
C GLY A 372 -34.33 -20.81 24.33
N LYS A 373 -35.60 -20.43 24.20
CA LYS A 373 -36.02 -19.36 23.29
C LYS A 373 -35.51 -17.96 23.73
N GLU A 374 -35.33 -17.73 25.03
CA GLU A 374 -34.89 -16.43 25.57
C GLU A 374 -33.46 -16.11 25.12
N ILE A 375 -32.54 -17.07 25.26
CA ILE A 375 -31.14 -16.87 24.83
C ILE A 375 -31.05 -16.74 23.30
N ALA A 376 -31.87 -17.52 22.55
CA ALA A 376 -31.93 -17.38 21.10
C ALA A 376 -32.44 -16.00 20.67
N SER A 377 -33.43 -15.43 21.36
CA SER A 377 -33.95 -14.09 21.10
C SER A 377 -32.92 -13.02 21.43
N ALA A 378 -32.16 -13.14 22.53
CA ALA A 378 -31.10 -12.23 22.88
C ALA A 378 -29.95 -12.24 21.85
N ILE A 379 -29.55 -13.43 21.38
CA ILE A 379 -28.56 -13.61 20.33
C ILE A 379 -29.06 -12.98 19.03
N LEU A 380 -30.30 -13.24 18.61
CA LEU A 380 -30.86 -12.66 17.40
C LEU A 380 -30.92 -11.12 17.49
N SER A 381 -31.28 -10.57 18.65
CA SER A 381 -31.25 -9.11 18.88
C SER A 381 -29.83 -8.53 18.75
N PHE A 382 -28.80 -9.26 19.15
CA PHE A 382 -27.41 -8.85 18.91
C PHE A 382 -27.05 -8.95 17.41
N LEU A 383 -27.39 -10.06 16.77
CA LEU A 383 -27.08 -10.31 15.37
C LEU A 383 -27.77 -9.31 14.42
N SER A 384 -28.97 -8.83 14.78
CA SER A 384 -29.67 -7.78 14.01
C SER A 384 -28.93 -6.43 13.94
N LYS A 385 -27.89 -6.21 14.78
CA LYS A 385 -26.99 -5.06 14.70
C LYS A 385 -25.83 -5.26 13.72
N LEU A 386 -25.59 -6.50 13.29
CA LEU A 386 -24.52 -6.88 12.36
C LEU A 386 -25.06 -7.24 10.97
N TYR A 387 -26.26 -7.82 10.92
CA TYR A 387 -26.89 -8.32 9.70
C TYR A 387 -28.22 -7.60 9.44
N ASP A 388 -28.49 -7.31 8.19
CA ASP A 388 -29.75 -6.73 7.76
C ASP A 388 -30.81 -7.84 7.58
N LEU A 389 -31.66 -8.00 8.59
CA LEU A 389 -32.70 -9.03 8.58
C LEU A 389 -33.84 -8.77 7.57
N SER A 390 -33.81 -7.65 6.83
CA SER A 390 -34.68 -7.48 5.65
C SER A 390 -34.15 -8.25 4.43
N ARG A 391 -32.84 -8.55 4.37
CA ARG A 391 -32.18 -9.20 3.24
C ARG A 391 -32.25 -10.72 3.35
N ALA A 392 -32.72 -11.38 2.30
CA ALA A 392 -32.76 -12.83 2.23
C ALA A 392 -31.40 -13.50 2.48
N LYS A 393 -30.35 -12.96 1.87
CA LYS A 393 -28.97 -13.48 2.01
C LYS A 393 -28.53 -13.59 3.46
N ASP A 394 -28.77 -12.55 4.26
CA ASP A 394 -28.35 -12.50 5.67
C ASP A 394 -29.16 -13.50 6.51
N LYS A 395 -30.49 -13.56 6.30
CA LYS A 395 -31.34 -14.55 6.97
C LYS A 395 -30.91 -15.99 6.65
N LEU A 396 -30.70 -16.31 5.37
CA LEU A 396 -30.28 -17.66 4.95
C LEU A 396 -28.89 -18.01 5.52
N PHE A 397 -27.99 -17.07 5.58
CA PHE A 397 -26.69 -17.27 6.22
C PHE A 397 -26.83 -17.60 7.71
N LEU A 398 -27.66 -16.86 8.46
CA LEU A 398 -27.90 -17.10 9.87
C LEU A 398 -28.63 -18.46 10.12
N ILE A 399 -29.54 -18.87 9.24
CA ILE A 399 -30.17 -20.20 9.30
C ILE A 399 -29.10 -21.28 9.14
N ARG A 400 -28.20 -21.15 8.14
CA ARG A 400 -27.12 -22.11 7.90
C ARG A 400 -26.19 -22.22 9.12
N ILE A 401 -25.80 -21.08 9.71
CA ILE A 401 -24.97 -21.09 10.92
C ILE A 401 -25.69 -21.72 12.12
N SER A 402 -26.98 -21.42 12.32
CA SER A 402 -27.77 -21.98 13.41
C SER A 402 -27.87 -23.50 13.30
N ARG A 403 -28.01 -24.03 12.09
CA ARG A 403 -28.02 -25.49 11.84
C ARG A 403 -26.67 -26.14 12.10
N LYS A 404 -25.56 -25.53 11.61
CA LYS A 404 -24.23 -26.03 11.92
C LYS A 404 -23.94 -26.08 13.43
N LEU A 405 -24.58 -25.22 14.21
CA LEU A 405 -24.47 -25.16 15.67
C LEU A 405 -25.50 -26.06 16.37
N MET A 406 -26.39 -26.75 15.65
CA MET A 406 -27.55 -27.48 16.20
C MET A 406 -28.34 -26.61 17.18
N PHE A 407 -28.59 -25.35 16.81
CA PHE A 407 -29.29 -24.37 17.62
C PHE A 407 -30.69 -24.09 17.04
N ASN A 408 -31.61 -25.08 17.20
CA ASN A 408 -32.92 -25.08 16.59
C ASN A 408 -33.78 -23.87 16.97
N GLU A 409 -33.66 -23.36 18.19
CA GLU A 409 -34.41 -22.19 18.64
C GLU A 409 -34.02 -20.93 17.86
N LEU A 410 -32.74 -20.72 17.61
CA LEU A 410 -32.25 -19.57 16.81
C LEU A 410 -32.62 -19.75 15.33
N GLU A 411 -32.46 -20.97 14.80
CA GLU A 411 -32.89 -21.32 13.44
C GLU A 411 -34.36 -20.98 13.22
N ASN A 412 -35.26 -21.46 14.11
CA ASN A 412 -36.68 -21.21 14.03
C ASN A 412 -37.03 -19.72 14.10
N LEU A 413 -36.32 -18.94 14.94
CA LEU A 413 -36.54 -17.50 15.03
C LEU A 413 -36.20 -16.81 13.71
N VAL A 414 -35.07 -17.14 13.11
CA VAL A 414 -34.63 -16.53 11.83
C VAL A 414 -35.53 -17.03 10.68
N TYR A 415 -35.88 -18.33 10.64
CA TYR A 415 -36.77 -18.90 9.62
C TYR A 415 -38.14 -18.21 9.61
N ASN A 416 -38.65 -17.85 10.78
CA ASN A 416 -39.93 -17.16 10.89
C ASN A 416 -39.91 -15.73 10.33
N LEU A 417 -38.70 -15.13 10.17
CA LEU A 417 -38.51 -13.82 9.53
C LEU A 417 -38.50 -13.91 7.99
N LEU A 418 -38.45 -15.11 7.41
CA LEU A 418 -38.51 -15.27 5.96
C LEU A 418 -39.93 -14.96 5.45
N THR A 419 -40.01 -14.27 4.32
CA THR A 419 -41.25 -14.06 3.57
C THR A 419 -41.75 -15.40 2.99
N LYS A 420 -42.95 -15.44 2.46
CA LYS A 420 -43.48 -16.65 1.82
C LYS A 420 -42.61 -17.09 0.63
N GLU A 421 -42.24 -16.15 -0.23
CA GLU A 421 -41.40 -16.40 -1.40
C GLU A 421 -40.00 -16.90 -1.02
N GLU A 422 -39.41 -16.33 0.03
CA GLU A 422 -38.11 -16.75 0.54
C GLU A 422 -38.15 -18.16 1.15
N LYS A 423 -39.27 -18.53 1.81
CA LYS A 423 -39.49 -19.88 2.33
C LYS A 423 -39.65 -20.91 1.21
N ASP A 424 -40.41 -20.58 0.18
CA ASP A 424 -40.58 -21.45 -0.99
C ASP A 424 -39.24 -21.66 -1.71
N PHE A 425 -38.45 -20.60 -1.90
CA PHE A 425 -37.10 -20.70 -2.45
C PHE A 425 -36.17 -21.53 -1.57
N PHE A 426 -36.16 -21.31 -0.27
CA PHE A 426 -35.33 -22.05 0.68
C PHE A 426 -35.68 -23.56 0.64
N ASN A 427 -36.95 -23.92 0.76
CA ASN A 427 -37.38 -25.31 0.77
C ASN A 427 -37.06 -26.05 -0.53
N THR A 428 -37.08 -25.33 -1.68
CA THR A 428 -36.75 -25.90 -2.99
C THR A 428 -35.23 -26.12 -3.15
N ASN A 429 -34.42 -25.27 -2.55
CA ASN A 429 -32.95 -25.24 -2.71
C ASN A 429 -32.20 -25.65 -1.42
N GLU A 430 -32.88 -26.22 -0.45
CA GLU A 430 -32.35 -26.49 0.88
C GLU A 430 -31.01 -27.23 0.86
N LEU A 431 -30.88 -28.28 0.05
CA LEU A 431 -29.64 -29.06 -0.08
C LEU A 431 -28.47 -28.22 -0.65
N ASN A 432 -28.75 -27.30 -1.54
CA ASN A 432 -27.70 -26.42 -2.14
C ASN A 432 -27.29 -25.30 -1.20
N ILE A 433 -28.22 -24.76 -0.40
CA ILE A 433 -27.95 -23.66 0.54
C ILE A 433 -27.19 -24.15 1.79
N LEU A 434 -27.42 -25.38 2.18
CA LEU A 434 -26.90 -25.96 3.42
C LEU A 434 -25.71 -26.90 3.21
N GLY A 435 -25.53 -27.43 2.02
CA GLY A 435 -24.55 -28.48 1.68
C GLY A 435 -23.27 -28.01 1.02
N GLN A 436 -23.11 -26.72 0.78
CA GLN A 436 -21.85 -26.08 0.34
C GLN A 436 -21.38 -25.15 1.48
#